data_b27db80d1b2486187d3a3813d52e7443
#
_entry.id   b27db80d1b2486187d3a3813d52e7443
#
_cell.length_a   1.000
_cell.length_b   1.000
_cell.length_c   1.000
_cell.angle_alpha   90.00
_cell.angle_beta   90.00
_cell.angle_gamma   90.00
#
_symmetry.space_group_name_H-M   'P 1'
#
loop_
_entity.id
_entity.type
_entity.pdbx_description
1 polymer ?
#
loop_
_entity_poly.entity_id
_entity_poly.type
_entity_poly.pdbx_seq_one_letter_code
_entity_poly.pdbx_strand_id
1 'polypeptide(L)'
;MFEISKGNKKKLWKQIIDILESDNTFINLNIKKWSEECEDNVNQLPSECSMESLGADRKRLLKESFIEKIIPRFKTLSSGHKVILLIIVRLIELVEEKTLVIIDEPEEHLHPPLVSALIRALSSLLTYRNGVGVIAKHSPVIVQEVPKDCV
;
A
#
# COMPACT_ATOMS: atom_id res chain seq x y z
N MET A 1 -9.46 -5.11 20.68
CA MET A 1 -9.68 -5.50 19.28
C MET A 1 -9.09 -4.51 18.24
N PHE A 2 -9.09 -3.20 18.50
CA PHE A 2 -8.58 -2.17 17.57
C PHE A 2 -7.05 -2.11 17.40
N GLU A 3 -6.25 -2.48 18.38
CA GLU A 3 -4.78 -2.40 18.30
C GLU A 3 -4.15 -3.55 17.50
N ILE A 4 -4.72 -4.75 17.56
CA ILE A 4 -4.26 -5.91 16.78
C ILE A 4 -4.44 -5.64 15.27
N SER A 5 -5.51 -4.96 14.89
CA SER A 5 -5.80 -4.57 13.50
C SER A 5 -4.75 -3.60 12.94
N LYS A 6 -4.23 -2.65 13.73
CA LYS A 6 -3.21 -1.68 13.28
C LYS A 6 -1.86 -2.33 13.04
N GLY A 7 -1.41 -3.23 13.93
CA GLY A 7 -0.16 -3.97 13.77
C GLY A 7 -0.15 -4.83 12.50
N ASN A 8 -1.26 -5.47 12.20
CA ASN A 8 -1.43 -6.28 11.00
C ASN A 8 -1.42 -5.45 9.71
N LYS A 9 -2.04 -4.25 9.71
CA LYS A 9 -2.02 -3.35 8.55
C LYS A 9 -0.62 -2.81 8.26
N LYS A 10 0.16 -2.48 9.29
CA LYS A 10 1.55 -2.03 9.14
C LYS A 10 2.46 -3.14 8.57
N LYS A 11 2.32 -4.37 9.05
CA LYS A 11 3.05 -5.53 8.53
C LYS A 11 2.70 -5.78 7.07
N LEU A 12 1.41 -5.75 6.75
CA LEU A 12 0.93 -5.93 5.38
C LEU A 12 1.44 -4.82 4.46
N TRP A 13 1.41 -3.55 4.91
CA TRP A 13 1.99 -2.43 4.17
C TRP A 13 3.45 -2.67 3.81
N LYS A 14 4.30 -3.04 4.79
CA LYS A 14 5.71 -3.32 4.55
C LYS A 14 5.91 -4.43 3.52
N GLN A 15 5.17 -5.53 3.66
CA GLN A 15 5.23 -6.66 2.73
C GLN A 15 4.84 -6.25 1.30
N ILE A 16 3.77 -5.48 1.14
CA ILE A 16 3.31 -5.03 -0.17
C ILE A 16 4.30 -4.06 -0.80
N ILE A 17 4.87 -3.15 -0.03
CA ILE A 17 5.90 -2.22 -0.53
C ILE A 17 7.17 -2.97 -0.94
N ASP A 18 7.61 -3.99 -0.21
CA ASP A 18 8.74 -4.82 -0.60
C ASP A 18 8.48 -5.50 -1.96
N ILE A 19 7.26 -5.94 -2.23
CA ILE A 19 6.85 -6.51 -3.52
C ILE A 19 6.86 -5.45 -4.63
N LEU A 20 6.32 -4.27 -4.38
CA LEU A 20 6.34 -3.17 -5.36
C LEU A 20 7.77 -2.74 -5.67
N GLU A 21 8.61 -2.55 -4.66
CA GLU A 21 10.01 -2.11 -4.86
C GLU A 21 10.92 -3.20 -5.45
N SER A 22 10.50 -4.46 -5.46
CA SER A 22 11.17 -5.51 -6.23
C SER A 22 10.94 -5.37 -7.75
N ASP A 23 9.97 -4.57 -8.16
CA ASP A 23 9.69 -4.28 -9.56
C ASP A 23 10.55 -3.14 -10.08
N ASN A 24 11.07 -3.29 -11.31
CA ASN A 24 11.92 -2.29 -11.96
C ASN A 24 11.25 -0.91 -12.07
N THR A 25 9.92 -0.85 -12.08
CA THR A 25 9.17 0.41 -12.18
C THR A 25 9.13 1.18 -10.86
N PHE A 26 9.27 0.49 -9.73
CA PHE A 26 9.18 1.06 -8.38
C PHE A 26 10.53 1.14 -7.64
N ILE A 27 11.57 0.41 -8.08
CA ILE A 27 12.84 0.24 -7.36
C ILE A 27 13.51 1.56 -6.95
N ASN A 28 13.39 2.59 -7.76
CA ASN A 28 14.01 3.89 -7.52
C ASN A 28 13.15 4.87 -6.72
N LEU A 29 11.91 4.48 -6.35
CA LEU A 29 11.01 5.39 -5.66
C LEU A 29 11.27 5.47 -4.16
N ASN A 30 11.93 4.44 -3.58
CA ASN A 30 12.27 4.38 -2.16
C ASN A 30 11.07 4.62 -1.22
N ILE A 31 9.91 4.04 -1.53
CA ILE A 31 8.65 4.24 -0.79
C ILE A 31 8.77 3.73 0.65
N LYS A 32 9.51 2.64 0.85
CA LYS A 32 9.82 2.09 2.17
C LYS A 32 10.50 3.14 3.05
N LYS A 33 11.53 3.80 2.51
CA LYS A 33 12.24 4.87 3.20
C LYS A 33 11.34 6.04 3.58
N TRP A 34 10.35 6.38 2.74
CA TRP A 34 9.37 7.42 3.07
C TRP A 34 8.57 7.07 4.33
N SER A 35 8.16 5.82 4.46
CA SER A 35 7.42 5.33 5.64
C SER A 35 8.29 5.37 6.90
N GLU A 36 9.54 4.96 6.80
CA GLU A 36 10.51 4.94 7.90
C GLU A 36 10.81 6.36 8.40
N GLU A 37 11.07 7.30 7.50
CA GLU A 37 11.30 8.70 7.85
C GLU A 37 10.11 9.37 8.57
N CYS A 38 8.87 8.94 8.28
CA CYS A 38 7.69 9.40 9.01
C CYS A 38 7.60 8.79 10.41
N GLU A 39 8.00 7.52 10.57
CA GLU A 39 7.97 6.82 11.85
C GLU A 39 9.04 7.33 12.81
N ASP A 40 10.23 7.64 12.31
CA ASP A 40 11.36 8.13 13.13
C ASP A 40 11.03 9.45 13.84
N ASN A 41 10.33 10.36 13.18
CA ASN A 41 9.88 11.61 13.80
C ASN A 41 8.92 11.40 14.97
N VAL A 42 8.18 10.29 14.96
CA VAL A 42 7.21 9.96 16.02
C VAL A 42 7.90 9.29 17.21
N ASN A 43 8.98 8.54 16.95
CA ASN A 43 9.74 7.86 18.01
C ASN A 43 10.61 8.82 18.83
N GLN A 44 10.77 10.09 18.38
CA GLN A 44 11.50 11.15 19.09
C GLN A 44 10.63 11.92 20.10
N LEU A 45 9.36 11.52 20.31
CA LEU A 45 8.49 12.14 21.31
C LEU A 45 8.98 11.89 22.73
N PRO A 46 9.01 12.92 23.61
CA PRO A 46 9.36 12.77 25.02
C PRO A 46 8.40 11.79 25.72
N SER A 47 8.92 10.94 26.59
CA SER A 47 8.16 9.95 27.36
C SER A 47 7.30 10.54 28.49
N GLU A 48 7.25 11.86 28.65
CA GLU A 48 6.63 12.55 29.81
C GLU A 48 5.14 12.94 29.63
N CYS A 49 4.52 12.60 28.49
CA CYS A 49 3.11 12.92 28.23
C CYS A 49 2.15 11.82 28.70
N SER A 50 0.97 12.22 29.17
CA SER A 50 -0.13 11.28 29.53
C SER A 50 -0.55 10.43 28.33
N MET A 51 -0.98 9.17 28.57
CA MET A 51 -1.31 8.20 27.51
C MET A 51 -2.35 8.70 26.48
N GLU A 52 -3.29 9.56 26.89
CA GLU A 52 -4.33 10.11 26.00
C GLU A 52 -3.80 11.25 25.11
N SER A 53 -3.01 12.18 25.68
CA SER A 53 -2.35 13.25 24.93
C SER A 53 -1.33 12.71 23.95
N LEU A 54 -0.56 11.67 24.33
CA LEU A 54 0.42 11.00 23.49
C LEU A 54 -0.21 10.45 22.19
N GLY A 55 -1.43 9.93 22.25
CA GLY A 55 -2.15 9.45 21.07
C GLY A 55 -2.54 10.53 20.08
N ALA A 56 -2.95 11.70 20.57
CA ALA A 56 -3.32 12.86 19.76
C ALA A 56 -2.08 13.53 19.14
N ASP A 57 -1.04 13.75 19.94
CA ASP A 57 0.23 14.35 19.50
C ASP A 57 0.94 13.47 18.48
N ARG A 58 0.93 12.15 18.68
CA ARG A 58 1.47 11.18 17.71
C ARG A 58 0.77 11.26 16.36
N LYS A 59 -0.57 11.33 16.34
CA LYS A 59 -1.35 11.47 15.09
C LYS A 59 -1.05 12.80 14.39
N ARG A 60 -0.92 13.87 15.16
CA ARG A 60 -0.59 15.20 14.63
C ARG A 60 0.76 15.21 13.96
N LEU A 61 1.80 14.71 14.63
CA LEU A 61 3.17 14.65 14.09
C LEU A 61 3.28 13.73 12.88
N LEU A 62 2.58 12.58 12.86
CA LEU A 62 2.49 11.73 11.67
C LEU A 62 1.87 12.48 10.50
N LYS A 63 0.80 13.24 10.75
CA LYS A 63 0.14 14.03 9.71
C LYS A 63 1.03 15.15 9.19
N GLU A 64 1.71 15.87 10.08
CA GLU A 64 2.65 16.94 9.73
C GLU A 64 3.84 16.40 8.91
N SER A 65 4.46 15.30 9.36
CA SER A 65 5.53 14.63 8.62
C SER A 65 5.07 14.09 7.26
N PHE A 66 3.84 13.58 7.17
CA PHE A 66 3.28 13.13 5.91
C PHE A 66 3.09 14.29 4.94
N ILE A 67 2.53 15.41 5.41
CA ILE A 67 2.31 16.60 4.59
C ILE A 67 3.65 17.18 4.11
N GLU A 68 4.61 17.30 4.99
CA GLU A 68 5.89 17.95 4.70
C GLU A 68 6.82 17.10 3.83
N LYS A 69 6.90 15.78 4.08
CA LYS A 69 7.89 14.89 3.45
C LYS A 69 7.31 14.03 2.33
N ILE A 70 6.10 13.49 2.51
CA ILE A 70 5.53 12.52 1.58
C ILE A 70 4.78 13.20 0.44
N ILE A 71 3.98 14.23 0.71
CA ILE A 71 3.19 14.88 -0.34
C ILE A 71 4.06 15.46 -1.47
N PRO A 72 5.17 16.17 -1.20
CA PRO A 72 6.03 16.66 -2.28
C PRO A 72 6.59 15.53 -3.15
N ARG A 73 7.07 14.45 -2.53
CA ARG A 73 7.60 13.27 -3.23
C ARG A 73 6.50 12.57 -4.04
N PHE A 74 5.32 12.40 -3.45
CA PHE A 74 4.17 11.81 -4.14
C PHE A 74 3.77 12.63 -5.38
N LYS A 75 3.85 13.95 -5.30
CA LYS A 75 3.55 14.83 -6.45
C LYS A 75 4.48 14.61 -7.64
N THR A 76 5.74 14.22 -7.41
CA THR A 76 6.72 13.97 -8.48
C THR A 76 6.54 12.64 -9.19
N LEU A 77 5.77 11.71 -8.63
CA LEU A 77 5.49 10.41 -9.24
C LEU A 77 4.70 10.55 -10.55
N SER A 78 4.88 9.59 -11.46
CA SER A 78 4.00 9.47 -12.64
C SER A 78 2.55 9.18 -12.21
N SER A 79 1.60 9.45 -13.11
CA SER A 79 0.18 9.17 -12.85
C SER A 79 -0.09 7.71 -12.49
N GLY A 80 0.53 6.78 -13.21
CA GLY A 80 0.38 5.34 -12.96
C GLY A 80 0.89 4.92 -11.58
N HIS A 81 2.06 5.39 -11.16
CA HIS A 81 2.56 5.11 -9.80
C HIS A 81 1.63 5.66 -8.71
N LYS A 82 1.10 6.88 -8.91
CA LYS A 82 0.12 7.48 -7.99
C LYS A 82 -1.13 6.64 -7.86
N VAL A 83 -1.68 6.18 -8.99
CA VAL A 83 -2.88 5.34 -9.03
C VAL A 83 -2.64 4.04 -8.26
N ILE A 84 -1.53 3.33 -8.54
CA ILE A 84 -1.22 2.07 -7.86
C ILE A 84 -1.08 2.28 -6.34
N LEU A 85 -0.33 3.28 -5.90
CA LEU A 85 -0.16 3.55 -4.47
C LEU A 85 -1.49 3.87 -3.79
N LEU A 86 -2.36 4.65 -4.44
CA LEU A 86 -3.69 4.95 -3.90
C LEU A 86 -4.57 3.71 -3.82
N ILE A 87 -4.58 2.85 -4.85
CA ILE A 87 -5.31 1.58 -4.84
C ILE A 87 -4.81 0.70 -3.70
N ILE A 88 -3.49 0.50 -3.58
CA ILE A 88 -2.90 -0.35 -2.54
C ILE A 88 -3.21 0.16 -1.14
N VAL A 89 -3.08 1.46 -0.88
CA VAL A 89 -3.43 2.05 0.42
C VAL A 89 -4.89 1.79 0.76
N ARG A 90 -5.80 1.99 -0.21
CA ARG A 90 -7.24 1.73 -0.02
C ARG A 90 -7.54 0.26 0.21
N LEU A 91 -6.89 -0.64 -0.51
CA LEU A 91 -7.06 -2.08 -0.31
C LEU A 91 -6.58 -2.52 1.08
N ILE A 92 -5.41 -2.04 1.54
CA ILE A 92 -4.90 -2.33 2.89
C ILE A 92 -5.85 -1.79 3.97
N GLU A 93 -6.49 -0.65 3.72
CA GLU A 93 -7.45 -0.05 4.65
C GLU A 93 -8.75 -0.83 4.73
N LEU A 94 -9.31 -1.24 3.59
CA LEU A 94 -10.68 -1.75 3.45
C LEU A 94 -10.78 -3.27 3.45
N VAL A 95 -9.75 -3.98 2.91
CA VAL A 95 -9.80 -5.45 2.79
C VAL A 95 -9.55 -6.09 4.15
N GLU A 96 -10.57 -6.77 4.64
CA GLU A 96 -10.53 -7.60 5.83
C GLU A 96 -10.34 -9.08 5.46
N GLU A 97 -10.36 -9.98 6.45
CA GLU A 97 -10.27 -11.41 6.22
C GLU A 97 -11.51 -11.92 5.43
N LYS A 98 -11.29 -12.79 4.45
CA LYS A 98 -12.32 -13.39 3.59
C LYS A 98 -13.14 -12.38 2.78
N THR A 99 -12.54 -11.24 2.42
CA THR A 99 -13.18 -10.22 1.58
C THR A 99 -13.13 -10.63 0.11
N LEU A 100 -14.22 -10.39 -0.62
CA LEU A 100 -14.25 -10.41 -2.08
C LEU A 100 -13.90 -9.02 -2.62
N VAL A 101 -12.88 -8.94 -3.46
CA VAL A 101 -12.46 -7.73 -4.16
C VAL A 101 -12.83 -7.86 -5.64
N ILE A 102 -13.58 -6.92 -6.16
CA ILE A 102 -13.95 -6.84 -7.58
C ILE A 102 -13.27 -5.64 -8.18
N ILE A 103 -12.53 -5.84 -9.26
CA ILE A 103 -11.80 -4.79 -9.99
C ILE A 103 -12.19 -4.88 -11.45
N ASP A 104 -12.61 -3.76 -12.01
CA ASP A 104 -12.97 -3.62 -13.41
C ASP A 104 -11.88 -2.85 -14.16
N GLU A 105 -11.34 -3.46 -15.21
CA GLU A 105 -10.35 -2.91 -16.14
C GLU A 105 -9.20 -2.12 -15.46
N PRO A 106 -8.44 -2.72 -14.51
CA PRO A 106 -7.38 -1.99 -13.80
C PRO A 106 -6.25 -1.49 -14.72
N GLU A 107 -6.18 -2.04 -15.94
CA GLU A 107 -5.18 -1.70 -16.94
C GLU A 107 -5.49 -0.44 -17.75
N GLU A 108 -6.70 0.09 -17.75
CA GLU A 108 -7.15 1.15 -18.67
C GLU A 108 -6.25 2.40 -18.64
N HIS A 109 -5.66 2.70 -17.48
CA HIS A 109 -4.80 3.87 -17.28
C HIS A 109 -3.38 3.52 -16.86
N LEU A 110 -2.97 2.25 -16.99
CA LEU A 110 -1.67 1.77 -16.55
C LEU A 110 -0.85 1.19 -17.70
N HIS A 111 0.45 1.49 -17.73
CA HIS A 111 1.38 0.78 -18.60
C HIS A 111 1.51 -0.69 -18.17
N PRO A 112 1.70 -1.65 -19.11
CA PRO A 112 1.77 -3.09 -18.81
C PRO A 112 2.66 -3.45 -17.62
N PRO A 113 3.90 -2.96 -17.47
CA PRO A 113 4.72 -3.26 -16.30
C PRO A 113 4.08 -2.83 -14.97
N LEU A 114 3.38 -1.71 -14.95
CA LEU A 114 2.68 -1.24 -13.74
C LEU A 114 1.46 -2.11 -13.42
N VAL A 115 0.78 -2.63 -14.42
CA VAL A 115 -0.32 -3.61 -14.22
C VAL A 115 0.23 -4.86 -13.56
N SER A 116 1.36 -5.39 -14.04
CA SER A 116 2.03 -6.55 -13.46
C SER A 116 2.38 -6.33 -11.98
N ALA A 117 2.94 -5.17 -11.64
CA ALA A 117 3.25 -4.81 -10.25
C ALA A 117 1.99 -4.75 -9.38
N LEU A 118 0.90 -4.15 -9.88
CA LEU A 118 -0.39 -4.08 -9.18
C LEU A 118 -0.96 -5.48 -8.92
N ILE A 119 -0.97 -6.37 -9.92
CA ILE A 119 -1.52 -7.72 -9.78
C ILE A 119 -0.73 -8.54 -8.76
N ARG A 120 0.62 -8.47 -8.76
CA ARG A 120 1.44 -9.13 -7.75
C ARG A 120 1.16 -8.62 -6.33
N ALA A 121 1.06 -7.31 -6.16
CA ALA A 121 0.73 -6.69 -4.88
C ALA A 121 -0.68 -7.09 -4.40
N LEU A 122 -1.66 -7.08 -5.28
CA LEU A 122 -3.03 -7.51 -5.00
C LEU A 122 -3.10 -8.99 -4.61
N SER A 123 -2.44 -9.88 -5.37
CA SER A 123 -2.36 -11.31 -5.06
C SER A 123 -1.80 -11.55 -3.66
N SER A 124 -0.70 -10.88 -3.30
CA SER A 124 -0.10 -11.01 -1.97
C SER A 124 -1.03 -10.51 -0.86
N LEU A 125 -1.73 -9.40 -1.09
CA LEU A 125 -2.70 -8.85 -0.15
C LEU A 125 -3.87 -9.80 0.08
N LEU A 126 -4.45 -10.34 -0.99
CA LEU A 126 -5.57 -11.28 -0.92
C LEU A 126 -5.16 -12.58 -0.25
N THR A 127 -3.99 -13.13 -0.57
CA THR A 127 -3.44 -14.32 0.10
C THR A 127 -3.28 -14.09 1.60
N TYR A 128 -2.73 -12.94 2.00
CA TYR A 128 -2.57 -12.58 3.42
C TYR A 128 -3.91 -12.47 4.16
N ARG A 129 -4.98 -12.06 3.47
CA ARG A 129 -6.33 -11.86 4.02
C ARG A 129 -7.28 -13.05 3.81
N ASN A 130 -6.81 -14.16 3.23
CA ASN A 130 -7.71 -15.24 2.78
C ASN A 130 -8.87 -14.72 1.92
N GLY A 131 -8.61 -13.66 1.15
CA GLY A 131 -9.59 -13.01 0.29
C GLY A 131 -9.59 -13.58 -1.11
N VAL A 132 -10.60 -13.23 -1.90
CA VAL A 132 -10.75 -13.60 -3.30
C VAL A 132 -10.81 -12.33 -4.15
N GLY A 133 -10.15 -12.35 -5.32
CA GLY A 133 -10.22 -11.27 -6.30
C GLY A 133 -10.90 -11.73 -7.58
N VAL A 134 -11.81 -10.92 -8.11
CA VAL A 134 -12.37 -11.06 -9.45
C VAL A 134 -12.00 -9.84 -10.26
N ILE A 135 -11.32 -10.07 -11.38
CA ILE A 135 -10.84 -8.98 -12.24
C ILE A 135 -11.46 -9.12 -13.62
N ALA A 136 -12.29 -8.15 -14.00
CA ALA A 136 -12.71 -8.00 -15.38
C ALA A 136 -11.62 -7.27 -16.17
N LYS A 137 -11.31 -7.73 -17.38
CA LYS A 137 -10.15 -7.26 -18.14
C LYS A 137 -10.34 -7.39 -19.63
N HIS A 138 -9.65 -6.53 -20.39
CA HIS A 138 -9.48 -6.68 -21.84
C HIS A 138 -8.04 -7.06 -22.23
N SER A 139 -7.05 -6.76 -21.39
CA SER A 139 -5.63 -7.00 -21.67
C SER A 139 -5.20 -8.43 -21.33
N PRO A 140 -4.45 -9.12 -22.20
CA PRO A 140 -3.87 -10.43 -21.91
C PRO A 140 -2.75 -10.36 -20.84
N VAL A 141 -2.17 -9.20 -20.58
CA VAL A 141 -1.07 -9.03 -19.61
C VAL A 141 -1.45 -9.53 -18.21
N ILE A 142 -2.68 -9.24 -17.79
CA ILE A 142 -3.16 -9.65 -16.46
C ILE A 142 -3.16 -11.18 -16.31
N VAL A 143 -3.52 -11.92 -17.36
CA VAL A 143 -3.55 -13.40 -17.32
C VAL A 143 -2.18 -14.01 -17.09
N GLN A 144 -1.12 -13.37 -17.60
CA GLN A 144 0.24 -13.86 -17.45
C GLN A 144 0.78 -13.71 -16.01
N GLU A 145 0.25 -12.75 -15.25
CA GLU A 145 0.67 -12.46 -13.88
C GLU A 145 -0.16 -13.21 -12.82
N VAL A 146 -1.32 -13.73 -13.18
CA VAL A 146 -2.18 -14.51 -12.27
C VAL A 146 -1.71 -15.96 -12.24
N PRO A 147 -1.65 -16.60 -11.05
CA PRO A 147 -1.35 -18.02 -10.94
C PRO A 147 -2.30 -18.87 -11.82
N LYS A 148 -1.76 -19.91 -12.47
CA LYS A 148 -2.51 -20.75 -13.43
C LYS A 148 -3.75 -21.39 -12.83
N ASP A 149 -3.75 -21.63 -11.53
CA ASP A 149 -4.86 -22.20 -10.79
C ASP A 149 -6.00 -21.22 -10.52
N CYS A 150 -5.82 -19.94 -10.89
CA CYS A 150 -6.76 -18.85 -10.67
C CYS A 150 -7.40 -18.29 -11.94
N VAL A 151 -7.17 -18.92 -13.11
CA VAL A 151 -7.69 -18.47 -14.41
C VAL A 151 -8.84 -19.34 -14.87
#